data_ae6cc99c38a339082318f69a9dfc54b7
#
_entry.id   ae6cc99c38a339082318f69a9dfc54b7
#
_cell.length_a   1.000
_cell.length_b   1.000
_cell.length_c   1.000
_cell.angle_alpha   90.00
_cell.angle_beta   90.00
_cell.angle_gamma   90.00
#
_symmetry.space_group_name_H-M   'P 1'
#
loop_
_entity.id
_entity.type
_entity.pdbx_description
1 polymer ?
#
loop_
_entity_poly.entity_id
_entity_poly.type
_entity_poly.pdbx_seq_one_letter_code
_entity_poly.pdbx_strand_id
1 'polypeptide(L)'
;DGIQQALEYAEILDVPFAYSCNGDAFLEHDRTADGGTVTSEIPLDRFPSPEQLWSRLCAAKGLTPPQIAVTTQDYYDDGSRKSPRYYQLIAINRTVEAIARGENRVLLVMATGTGKTYTAFQIIWRLWKSKARKRILFLVDRNILADQARTNDFKPFGQAMTKIVNRQANKAF
;
A
#
# COMPACT_ATOMS: atom_id res chain seq x y z
N ASP A 1 4.36 -7.55 -29.76
CA ASP A 1 4.59 -8.52 -28.69
C ASP A 1 5.00 -7.88 -27.35
N GLY A 2 5.86 -6.83 -27.32
CA GLY A 2 6.32 -6.24 -26.06
C GLY A 2 5.22 -5.62 -25.20
N ILE A 3 4.18 -5.03 -25.79
CA ILE A 3 3.08 -4.41 -25.03
C ILE A 3 2.23 -5.48 -24.33
N GLN A 4 1.98 -6.64 -24.96
CA GLN A 4 1.19 -7.69 -24.33
C GLN A 4 1.84 -8.22 -23.05
N GLN A 5 3.16 -8.43 -23.08
CA GLN A 5 3.91 -8.82 -21.90
C GLN A 5 3.92 -7.73 -20.82
N ALA A 6 4.03 -6.45 -21.21
CA ALA A 6 3.94 -5.33 -20.29
C ALA A 6 2.57 -5.26 -19.61
N LEU A 7 1.48 -5.57 -20.31
CA LEU A 7 0.12 -5.62 -19.76
C LEU A 7 -0.06 -6.75 -18.75
N GLU A 8 0.45 -7.95 -19.05
CA GLU A 8 0.42 -9.09 -18.12
C GLU A 8 1.16 -8.75 -16.81
N TYR A 9 2.34 -8.13 -16.91
CA TYR A 9 3.06 -7.67 -15.72
C TYR A 9 2.32 -6.55 -14.97
N ALA A 10 1.72 -5.62 -15.70
CA ALA A 10 0.95 -4.54 -15.07
C ALA A 10 -0.27 -5.07 -14.31
N GLU A 11 -0.90 -6.13 -14.80
CA GLU A 11 -1.99 -6.81 -14.10
C GLU A 11 -1.52 -7.51 -12.83
N ILE A 12 -0.44 -8.30 -12.92
CA ILE A 12 0.16 -9.02 -11.77
C ILE A 12 0.63 -8.05 -10.69
N LEU A 13 1.25 -6.94 -11.09
CA LEU A 13 1.82 -5.94 -10.18
C LEU A 13 0.78 -4.90 -9.71
N ASP A 14 -0.44 -4.93 -10.28
CA ASP A 14 -1.51 -3.97 -9.99
C ASP A 14 -1.08 -2.51 -10.22
N VAL A 15 -0.34 -2.27 -11.32
CA VAL A 15 0.08 -0.92 -11.69
C VAL A 15 -0.87 -0.31 -12.72
N PRO A 16 -1.13 1.02 -12.64
CA PRO A 16 -2.13 1.69 -13.47
C PRO A 16 -1.66 1.97 -14.91
N PHE A 17 -0.36 2.08 -15.12
CA PHE A 17 0.23 2.43 -16.41
C PHE A 17 1.25 1.39 -16.83
N ALA A 18 1.19 0.98 -18.10
CA ALA A 18 2.17 0.09 -18.72
C ALA A 18 2.78 0.75 -19.95
N TYR A 19 4.05 0.50 -20.18
CA TYR A 19 4.79 1.08 -21.29
C TYR A 19 5.57 0.01 -22.05
N SER A 20 5.58 0.10 -23.37
CA SER A 20 6.56 -0.57 -24.21
C SER A 20 7.27 0.43 -25.09
N CYS A 21 8.49 0.13 -25.54
CA CYS A 21 9.28 1.02 -26.38
C CYS A 21 9.85 0.21 -27.56
N ASN A 22 9.78 0.77 -28.75
CA ASN A 22 10.36 0.21 -29.97
C ASN A 22 11.66 0.91 -30.38
N GLY A 23 12.11 1.92 -29.63
CA GLY A 23 13.27 2.75 -29.93
C GLY A 23 12.93 4.10 -30.58
N ASP A 24 11.76 4.25 -31.17
CA ASP A 24 11.30 5.49 -31.80
C ASP A 24 10.32 6.25 -30.91
N ALA A 25 9.47 5.52 -30.17
CA ALA A 25 8.46 6.06 -29.26
C ALA A 25 8.13 5.09 -28.15
N PHE A 26 7.45 5.59 -27.10
CA PHE A 26 6.78 4.76 -26.11
C PHE A 26 5.33 4.53 -26.53
N LEU A 27 4.86 3.30 -26.35
CA LEU A 27 3.44 2.98 -26.37
C LEU A 27 2.95 2.91 -24.92
N GLU A 28 2.18 3.91 -24.49
CA GLU A 28 1.54 3.95 -23.18
C GLU A 28 0.22 3.19 -23.22
N HIS A 29 -0.04 2.45 -22.16
CA HIS A 29 -1.29 1.76 -21.94
C HIS A 29 -1.86 2.20 -20.59
N ASP A 30 -2.87 3.09 -20.62
CA ASP A 30 -3.51 3.64 -19.43
C ASP A 30 -4.70 2.74 -19.02
N ARG A 31 -4.57 2.08 -17.87
CA ARG A 31 -5.58 1.20 -17.27
C ARG A 31 -6.55 1.93 -16.36
N THR A 32 -6.39 3.25 -16.19
CA THR A 32 -7.25 4.06 -15.32
C THR A 32 -8.40 4.72 -16.05
N ALA A 33 -8.43 4.67 -17.39
CA ALA A 33 -9.44 5.32 -18.21
C ALA A 33 -10.82 4.64 -18.05
N ASP A 34 -11.85 5.44 -17.85
CA ASP A 34 -13.23 4.98 -17.83
C ASP A 34 -13.63 4.46 -19.24
N GLY A 35 -14.09 3.22 -19.29
CA GLY A 35 -14.53 2.59 -20.57
C GLY A 35 -13.51 1.66 -21.22
N GLY A 36 -12.41 1.39 -20.55
CA GLY A 36 -11.38 0.45 -21.00
C GLY A 36 -10.01 1.11 -21.14
N THR A 37 -9.02 0.30 -21.49
CA THR A 37 -7.64 0.74 -21.59
C THR A 37 -7.45 1.63 -22.81
N VAL A 38 -6.89 2.80 -22.62
CA VAL A 38 -6.49 3.71 -23.71
C VAL A 38 -5.02 3.49 -24.03
N THR A 39 -4.74 3.20 -25.30
CA THR A 39 -3.37 3.08 -25.81
C THR A 39 -3.02 4.36 -26.57
N SER A 40 -1.88 4.98 -26.22
CA SER A 40 -1.39 6.18 -26.88
C SER A 40 0.11 6.10 -27.13
N GLU A 41 0.56 6.72 -28.22
CA GLU A 41 1.98 6.85 -28.54
C GLU A 41 2.53 8.13 -27.89
N ILE A 42 3.69 8.02 -27.24
CA ILE A 42 4.38 9.10 -26.56
C ILE A 42 5.79 9.23 -27.14
N PRO A 43 6.19 10.41 -27.63
CA PRO A 43 7.56 10.66 -28.07
C PRO A 43 8.56 10.39 -26.96
N LEU A 44 9.78 9.92 -27.30
CA LEU A 44 10.83 9.56 -26.34
C LEU A 44 11.19 10.71 -25.37
N ASP A 45 11.12 11.95 -25.84
CA ASP A 45 11.42 13.16 -25.04
C ASP A 45 10.26 13.62 -24.16
N ARG A 46 9.10 12.94 -24.21
CA ARG A 46 7.88 13.31 -23.47
C ARG A 46 7.41 12.24 -22.49
N PHE A 47 8.30 11.36 -22.08
CA PHE A 47 7.94 10.36 -21.06
C PHE A 47 7.46 11.05 -19.79
N PRO A 48 6.27 10.70 -19.22
CA PRO A 48 5.69 11.39 -18.08
C PRO A 48 6.54 11.22 -16.82
N SER A 49 6.66 12.29 -16.04
CA SER A 49 7.35 12.26 -14.75
C SER A 49 6.54 11.45 -13.71
N PRO A 50 7.19 10.95 -12.63
CA PRO A 50 6.48 10.29 -11.55
C PRO A 50 5.33 11.15 -10.97
N GLU A 51 5.53 12.45 -10.85
CA GLU A 51 4.53 13.39 -10.33
C GLU A 51 3.33 13.52 -11.27
N GLN A 52 3.56 13.52 -12.58
CA GLN A 52 2.49 13.54 -13.58
C GLN A 52 1.67 12.27 -13.54
N LEU A 53 2.33 11.09 -13.46
CA LEU A 53 1.66 9.80 -13.34
C LEU A 53 0.86 9.71 -12.04
N TRP A 54 1.43 10.18 -10.93
CA TRP A 54 0.74 10.22 -9.65
C TRP A 54 -0.49 11.13 -9.70
N SER A 55 -0.37 12.33 -10.27
CA SER A 55 -1.50 13.25 -10.46
C SER A 55 -2.63 12.62 -11.28
N ARG A 56 -2.29 11.96 -12.40
CA ARG A 56 -3.26 11.25 -13.24
C ARG A 56 -3.97 10.15 -12.46
N LEU A 57 -3.22 9.34 -11.71
CA LEU A 57 -3.78 8.27 -10.87
C LEU A 57 -4.72 8.82 -9.80
N CYS A 58 -4.31 9.89 -9.09
CA CYS A 58 -5.15 10.53 -8.09
C CYS A 58 -6.46 11.08 -8.68
N ALA A 59 -6.37 11.71 -9.86
CA ALA A 59 -7.55 12.23 -10.56
C ALA A 59 -8.48 11.10 -11.00
N ALA A 60 -7.96 10.05 -11.63
CA ALA A 60 -8.73 8.89 -12.06
C ALA A 60 -9.41 8.17 -10.89
N LYS A 61 -8.74 8.11 -9.74
CA LYS A 61 -9.31 7.53 -8.51
C LYS A 61 -10.21 8.49 -7.75
N GLY A 62 -10.32 9.75 -8.12
CA GLY A 62 -11.10 10.77 -7.41
C GLY A 62 -10.62 11.00 -5.97
N LEU A 63 -9.30 10.92 -5.71
CA LEU A 63 -8.75 11.07 -4.37
C LEU A 63 -8.73 12.54 -3.94
N THR A 64 -9.27 12.81 -2.77
CA THR A 64 -9.20 14.14 -2.13
C THR A 64 -7.82 14.38 -1.50
N PRO A 65 -7.39 15.66 -1.28
CA PRO A 65 -6.10 15.95 -0.64
C PRO A 65 -5.86 15.24 0.69
N PRO A 66 -6.83 15.11 1.62
CA PRO A 66 -6.64 14.33 2.83
C PRO A 66 -6.40 12.83 2.57
N GLN A 67 -7.08 12.25 1.58
CA GLN A 67 -6.88 10.85 1.18
C GLN A 67 -5.51 10.63 0.55
N ILE A 68 -5.06 11.58 -0.28
CA ILE A 68 -3.71 11.56 -0.86
C ILE A 68 -2.66 11.57 0.26
N ALA A 69 -2.79 12.43 1.27
CA ALA A 69 -1.85 12.48 2.40
C ALA A 69 -1.74 11.16 3.15
N VAL A 70 -2.83 10.40 3.26
CA VAL A 70 -2.81 9.06 3.88
C VAL A 70 -2.17 8.03 2.96
N THR A 71 -2.50 8.05 1.67
CA THR A 71 -2.01 7.07 0.69
C THR A 71 -0.55 7.28 0.29
N THR A 72 0.00 8.48 0.47
CA THR A 72 1.43 8.79 0.23
C THR A 72 2.30 8.64 1.47
N GLN A 73 1.72 8.36 2.65
CA GLN A 73 2.53 8.13 3.85
C GLN A 73 3.53 7.00 3.62
N ASP A 74 4.79 7.25 3.91
CA ASP A 74 5.88 6.28 3.72
C ASP A 74 5.68 5.00 4.54
N TYR A 75 6.22 3.92 4.01
CA TYR A 75 6.38 2.67 4.74
C TYR A 75 7.36 2.87 5.89
N TYR A 76 7.27 2.00 6.90
CA TYR A 76 8.33 1.90 7.88
C TYR A 76 9.58 1.30 7.23
N ASP A 77 10.69 1.98 7.37
CA ASP A 77 12.03 1.53 6.99
C ASP A 77 12.97 1.77 8.19
N ASP A 78 13.70 0.74 8.59
CA ASP A 78 14.69 0.78 9.65
C ASP A 78 16.13 0.84 9.11
N GLY A 79 16.28 1.01 7.80
CA GLY A 79 17.57 1.00 7.12
C GLY A 79 18.14 -0.41 6.89
N SER A 80 17.47 -1.47 7.30
CA SER A 80 17.92 -2.87 7.11
C SER A 80 17.76 -3.38 5.68
N ARG A 81 17.25 -2.57 4.76
CA ARG A 81 16.84 -2.94 3.39
C ARG A 81 15.70 -3.95 3.33
N LYS A 82 15.00 -4.20 4.45
CA LYS A 82 13.78 -5.03 4.46
C LYS A 82 12.61 -4.21 3.90
N SER A 83 12.29 -4.42 2.63
CA SER A 83 11.12 -3.82 1.98
C SER A 83 9.97 -4.81 1.83
N PRO A 84 8.72 -4.34 1.76
CA PRO A 84 7.60 -5.22 1.46
C PRO A 84 7.76 -5.86 0.08
N ARG A 85 7.42 -7.13 -0.05
CA ARG A 85 7.36 -7.83 -1.33
C ARG A 85 6.20 -7.27 -2.17
N TYR A 86 6.21 -7.46 -3.50
CA TYR A 86 5.22 -6.89 -4.41
C TYR A 86 3.76 -7.16 -3.98
N TYR A 87 3.43 -8.41 -3.61
CA TYR A 87 2.08 -8.75 -3.16
C TYR A 87 1.70 -8.11 -1.81
N GLN A 88 2.69 -7.89 -0.92
CA GLN A 88 2.49 -7.13 0.33
C GLN A 88 2.27 -5.65 0.02
N LEU A 89 3.02 -5.07 -0.93
CA LEU A 89 2.81 -3.69 -1.40
C LEU A 89 1.38 -3.49 -1.91
N ILE A 90 0.89 -4.39 -2.76
CA ILE A 90 -0.49 -4.37 -3.26
C ILE A 90 -1.48 -4.41 -2.10
N ALA A 91 -1.33 -5.37 -1.18
CA ALA A 91 -2.22 -5.53 -0.03
C ALA A 91 -2.22 -4.28 0.87
N ILE A 92 -1.04 -3.73 1.18
CA ILE A 92 -0.88 -2.54 2.04
C ILE A 92 -1.52 -1.33 1.36
N ASN A 93 -1.18 -1.06 0.09
CA ASN A 93 -1.65 0.12 -0.63
C ASN A 93 -3.17 0.11 -0.80
N ARG A 94 -3.74 -1.01 -1.24
CA ARG A 94 -5.20 -1.17 -1.39
C ARG A 94 -5.93 -1.01 -0.06
N THR A 95 -5.39 -1.56 1.03
CA THR A 95 -6.00 -1.43 2.35
C THR A 95 -5.96 0.00 2.87
N VAL A 96 -4.81 0.67 2.76
CA VAL A 96 -4.66 2.06 3.21
C VAL A 96 -5.56 2.99 2.39
N GLU A 97 -5.64 2.79 1.07
CA GLU A 97 -6.54 3.55 0.19
C GLU A 97 -8.01 3.31 0.54
N ALA A 98 -8.44 2.06 0.72
CA ALA A 98 -9.81 1.73 1.10
C ALA A 98 -10.21 2.42 2.43
N ILE A 99 -9.34 2.38 3.44
CA ILE A 99 -9.58 3.04 4.72
C ILE A 99 -9.58 4.57 4.58
N ALA A 100 -8.74 5.14 3.72
CA ALA A 100 -8.71 6.57 3.43
C ALA A 100 -10.01 7.04 2.76
N ARG A 101 -10.62 6.18 1.92
CA ARG A 101 -11.93 6.41 1.28
C ARG A 101 -13.12 6.20 2.21
N GLY A 102 -12.90 5.73 3.45
CA GLY A 102 -13.96 5.53 4.44
C GLY A 102 -14.54 4.12 4.46
N GLU A 103 -13.91 3.15 3.79
CA GLU A 103 -14.33 1.76 3.90
C GLU A 103 -14.19 1.25 5.33
N ASN A 104 -15.25 0.57 5.80
CA ASN A 104 -15.32 0.10 7.18
C ASN A 104 -14.79 -1.33 7.37
N ARG A 105 -14.63 -2.08 6.28
CA ARG A 105 -14.20 -3.48 6.32
C ARG A 105 -13.32 -3.79 5.13
N VAL A 106 -12.18 -4.43 5.40
CA VAL A 106 -11.27 -4.94 4.38
C VAL A 106 -10.90 -6.36 4.76
N LEU A 107 -10.94 -7.28 3.81
CA LEU A 107 -10.51 -8.66 3.98
C LEU A 107 -9.22 -8.88 3.18
N LEU A 108 -8.15 -9.29 3.86
CA LEU A 108 -6.91 -9.74 3.24
C LEU A 108 -6.76 -11.26 3.43
N VAL A 109 -6.71 -12.00 2.33
CA VAL A 109 -6.46 -13.44 2.35
C VAL A 109 -5.01 -13.68 1.95
N MET A 110 -4.21 -14.17 2.90
CA MET A 110 -2.77 -14.40 2.72
C MET A 110 -2.39 -15.77 3.28
N ALA A 111 -1.61 -16.53 2.53
CA ALA A 111 -1.13 -17.85 2.94
C ALA A 111 -0.21 -17.78 4.18
N THR A 112 -0.01 -18.91 4.86
CA THR A 112 0.94 -19.01 5.96
C THR A 112 2.36 -18.75 5.45
N GLY A 113 3.17 -18.02 6.23
CA GLY A 113 4.55 -17.69 5.86
C GLY A 113 4.71 -16.51 4.90
N THR A 114 3.63 -15.91 4.39
CA THR A 114 3.70 -14.76 3.46
C THR A 114 3.90 -13.41 4.15
N GLY A 115 4.07 -13.38 5.48
CA GLY A 115 4.33 -12.15 6.23
C GLY A 115 3.08 -11.35 6.60
N LYS A 116 1.97 -12.02 6.95
CA LYS A 116 0.73 -11.38 7.40
C LYS A 116 0.95 -10.33 8.49
N THR A 117 1.74 -10.66 9.53
CA THR A 117 2.04 -9.76 10.65
C THR A 117 2.79 -8.51 10.19
N TYR A 118 3.78 -8.68 9.32
CA TYR A 118 4.52 -7.57 8.72
C TYR A 118 3.63 -6.68 7.83
N THR A 119 2.74 -7.28 7.04
CA THR A 119 1.76 -6.54 6.23
C THR A 119 0.82 -5.72 7.13
N ALA A 120 0.27 -6.33 8.20
CA ALA A 120 -0.56 -5.63 9.17
C ALA A 120 0.20 -4.50 9.88
N PHE A 121 1.46 -4.74 10.28
CA PHE A 121 2.33 -3.72 10.86
C PHE A 121 2.48 -2.50 9.94
N GLN A 122 2.80 -2.71 8.66
CA GLN A 122 2.97 -1.62 7.69
C GLN A 122 1.68 -0.82 7.47
N ILE A 123 0.53 -1.50 7.41
CA ILE A 123 -0.79 -0.84 7.33
C ILE A 123 -1.01 0.05 8.57
N ILE A 124 -0.82 -0.51 9.76
CA ILE A 124 -0.99 0.19 11.04
C ILE A 124 -0.04 1.37 11.13
N TRP A 125 1.23 1.19 10.76
CA TRP A 125 2.23 2.24 10.75
C TRP A 125 1.80 3.44 9.90
N ARG A 126 1.41 3.21 8.66
CA ARG A 126 1.00 4.27 7.74
C ARG A 126 -0.24 5.01 8.23
N LEU A 127 -1.25 4.29 8.72
CA LEU A 127 -2.47 4.90 9.27
C LEU A 127 -2.21 5.72 10.54
N TRP A 128 -1.28 5.27 11.38
CA TRP A 128 -0.91 5.97 12.60
C TRP A 128 -0.03 7.19 12.32
N LYS A 129 0.98 7.06 11.47
CA LYS A 129 1.88 8.16 11.10
C LYS A 129 1.16 9.27 10.33
N SER A 130 0.28 8.93 9.40
CA SER A 130 -0.57 9.91 8.70
C SER A 130 -1.65 10.54 9.60
N LYS A 131 -1.76 10.10 10.87
CA LYS A 131 -2.82 10.51 11.83
C LYS A 131 -4.24 10.17 11.36
N ALA A 132 -4.40 9.35 10.33
CA ALA A 132 -5.70 8.87 9.87
C ALA A 132 -6.42 8.05 10.96
N ARG A 133 -5.66 7.32 11.78
CA ARG A 133 -6.18 6.59 12.94
C ARG A 133 -5.29 6.81 14.16
N LYS A 134 -5.86 7.31 15.27
CA LYS A 134 -5.14 7.57 16.52
C LYS A 134 -5.08 6.35 17.43
N ARG A 135 -6.12 5.51 17.44
CA ARG A 135 -6.23 4.31 18.26
C ARG A 135 -6.50 3.12 17.34
N ILE A 136 -5.67 2.09 17.45
CA ILE A 136 -5.72 0.90 16.60
C ILE A 136 -5.63 -0.33 17.52
N LEU A 137 -6.54 -1.28 17.36
CA LEU A 137 -6.52 -2.54 18.08
C LEU A 137 -6.05 -3.66 17.15
N PHE A 138 -4.97 -4.33 17.52
CA PHE A 138 -4.47 -5.52 16.84
C PHE A 138 -4.86 -6.76 17.64
N LEU A 139 -5.67 -7.62 17.05
CA LEU A 139 -6.16 -8.86 17.69
C LEU A 139 -5.50 -10.09 17.07
N VAL A 140 -5.10 -11.02 17.92
CA VAL A 140 -4.59 -12.35 17.54
C VAL A 140 -5.20 -13.41 18.45
N ASP A 141 -5.30 -14.63 17.95
CA ASP A 141 -5.95 -15.76 18.65
C ASP A 141 -5.09 -16.33 19.79
N ARG A 142 -3.77 -16.12 19.77
CA ARG A 142 -2.84 -16.70 20.76
C ARG A 142 -1.91 -15.63 21.34
N ASN A 143 -1.71 -15.71 22.67
CA ASN A 143 -0.83 -14.81 23.40
C ASN A 143 0.61 -14.83 22.87
N ILE A 144 1.14 -15.98 22.48
CA ILE A 144 2.49 -16.11 21.95
C ILE A 144 2.66 -15.31 20.64
N LEU A 145 1.62 -15.26 19.78
CA LEU A 145 1.64 -14.46 18.57
C LEU A 145 1.59 -12.95 18.87
N ALA A 146 0.87 -12.56 19.91
CA ALA A 146 0.86 -11.16 20.36
C ALA A 146 2.25 -10.74 20.86
N ASP A 147 2.93 -11.59 21.64
CA ASP A 147 4.26 -11.31 22.14
C ASP A 147 5.31 -11.28 21.04
N GLN A 148 5.26 -12.22 20.10
CA GLN A 148 6.13 -12.24 18.93
C GLN A 148 5.92 -10.98 18.04
N ALA A 149 4.67 -10.60 17.77
CA ALA A 149 4.38 -9.39 17.03
C ALA A 149 4.95 -8.16 17.73
N ARG A 150 4.73 -8.04 19.05
CA ARG A 150 5.22 -6.93 19.87
C ARG A 150 6.74 -6.79 19.85
N THR A 151 7.46 -7.89 20.00
CA THR A 151 8.93 -7.87 20.09
C THR A 151 9.63 -7.74 18.75
N ASN A 152 8.97 -8.13 17.66
CA ASN A 152 9.52 -8.11 16.31
C ASN A 152 8.98 -6.90 15.51
N ASP A 153 7.94 -7.14 14.71
CA ASP A 153 7.48 -6.15 13.72
C ASP A 153 6.91 -4.86 14.36
N PHE A 154 6.26 -4.96 15.52
CA PHE A 154 5.62 -3.81 16.19
C PHE A 154 6.55 -3.04 17.15
N LYS A 155 7.77 -3.49 17.36
CA LYS A 155 8.77 -2.82 18.20
C LYS A 155 8.92 -1.31 17.94
N PRO A 156 8.85 -0.81 16.68
CA PRO A 156 8.96 0.63 16.38
C PRO A 156 7.90 1.53 17.02
N PHE A 157 6.77 0.99 17.46
CA PHE A 157 5.75 1.78 18.18
C PHE A 157 6.18 2.12 19.62
N GLY A 158 7.14 1.40 20.20
CA GLY A 158 7.68 1.69 21.52
C GLY A 158 6.59 1.83 22.58
N GLN A 159 6.57 2.98 23.28
CA GLN A 159 5.60 3.29 24.32
C GLN A 159 4.18 3.59 23.81
N ALA A 160 4.03 3.84 22.50
CA ALA A 160 2.69 4.05 21.91
C ALA A 160 1.87 2.76 21.82
N MET A 161 2.48 1.61 22.14
CA MET A 161 1.83 0.30 22.10
C MET A 161 1.73 -0.30 23.50
N THR A 162 0.55 -0.83 23.84
CA THR A 162 0.33 -1.60 25.07
C THR A 162 -0.33 -2.95 24.78
N LYS A 163 0.05 -3.99 25.52
CA LYS A 163 -0.62 -5.29 25.47
C LYS A 163 -1.76 -5.29 26.49
N ILE A 164 -2.97 -5.58 26.03
CA ILE A 164 -4.13 -5.73 26.91
C ILE A 164 -4.16 -7.18 27.41
N VAL A 165 -4.06 -7.36 28.73
CA VAL A 165 -4.14 -8.64 29.41
C VAL A 165 -5.27 -8.59 30.42
N ASN A 166 -6.20 -9.55 30.38
CA ASN A 166 -7.25 -9.76 31.39
C ASN A 166 -8.01 -8.51 31.86
N ARG A 167 -8.66 -7.78 30.94
CA ARG A 167 -9.48 -6.57 31.24
C ARG A 167 -8.80 -5.44 32.02
N GLN A 168 -7.55 -5.55 32.39
CA GLN A 168 -6.76 -4.45 32.95
C GLN A 168 -6.07 -3.72 31.80
N ALA A 169 -6.81 -2.84 31.11
CA ALA A 169 -6.19 -1.78 30.34
C ALA A 169 -5.54 -0.84 31.35
N ASN A 170 -4.24 -0.92 31.57
CA ASN A 170 -3.53 0.17 32.20
C ASN A 170 -3.81 1.40 31.35
N LYS A 171 -4.54 2.37 31.93
CA LYS A 171 -4.85 3.65 31.34
C LYS A 171 -3.53 4.41 31.13
N ALA A 172 -2.92 4.22 30.00
CA ALA A 172 -1.94 5.14 29.42
C ALA A 172 -2.65 5.84 28.26
N PHE A 173 -3.40 6.88 28.60
CA PHE A 173 -3.97 7.84 27.65
C PHE A 173 -3.46 9.23 28.01
#